data_1fb2ab67bb8f75b09da9ce49fc5f70be
#
_entry.id   1fb2ab67bb8f75b09da9ce49fc5f70be
#
_cell.length_a   1.000
_cell.length_b   1.000
_cell.length_c   1.000
_cell.angle_alpha   90.00
_cell.angle_beta   90.00
_cell.angle_gamma   90.00
#
_symmetry.space_group_name_H-M   'P 1'
#
loop_
_entity.id
_entity.type
_entity.pdbx_description
1 polymer ?
#
loop_
_entity_poly.entity_id
_entity_poly.type
_entity_poly.pdbx_seq_one_letter_code
_entity_poly.pdbx_strand_id
1 'polypeptide(L)'
;MRVLLVDDEKELVSTLAERLSFRGIDAKWAVCAADALKLLESEQFDIAVLDVKLPKVGGFELKKKIQEKKPEMKFIFMTGHGSEDDFKAGSAQTGADYYLVKPVKIEALIEKMKEIL
;
A
#
# COMPACT_ATOMS: atom_id res chain seq x y z
N MET A 1 -4.83 7.91 12.42
CA MET A 1 -4.59 6.91 11.36
C MET A 1 -3.21 7.12 10.76
N ARG A 2 -2.42 6.07 10.70
CA ARG A 2 -1.08 6.11 10.11
C ARG A 2 -1.01 5.16 8.92
N VAL A 3 -0.47 5.64 7.81
CA VAL A 3 -0.48 4.95 6.53
C VAL A 3 0.94 4.81 5.98
N LEU A 4 1.28 3.60 5.54
CA LEU A 4 2.52 3.32 4.82
C LEU A 4 2.19 3.15 3.34
N LEU A 5 2.81 3.96 2.48
CA LEU A 5 2.64 3.87 1.03
C LEU A 5 3.90 3.29 0.42
N VAL A 6 3.76 2.27 -0.43
CA VAL A 6 4.92 1.64 -1.09
C VAL A 6 4.68 1.57 -2.60
N ASP A 7 5.53 2.26 -3.34
CA ASP A 7 5.46 2.32 -4.80
C ASP A 7 6.83 2.76 -5.32
N ASP A 8 7.32 2.13 -6.38
CA ASP A 8 8.63 2.46 -6.92
C ASP A 8 8.65 3.79 -7.70
N GLU A 9 7.49 4.35 -7.99
CA GLU A 9 7.38 5.69 -8.57
C GLU A 9 7.45 6.73 -7.46
N LYS A 10 8.65 7.21 -7.18
CA LYS A 10 8.91 8.11 -6.06
C LYS A 10 8.03 9.36 -6.06
N GLU A 11 7.89 10.00 -7.23
CA GLU A 11 7.09 11.22 -7.32
C GLU A 11 5.62 10.98 -7.00
N LEU A 12 5.08 9.85 -7.47
CA LEU A 12 3.69 9.49 -7.20
C LEU A 12 3.47 9.25 -5.71
N VAL A 13 4.32 8.43 -5.11
CA VAL A 13 4.11 8.01 -3.72
C VAL A 13 4.37 9.15 -2.73
N SER A 14 5.38 9.98 -3.00
CA SER A 14 5.65 11.14 -2.15
C SER A 14 4.54 12.18 -2.24
N THR A 15 3.98 12.38 -3.43
CA THR A 15 2.85 13.29 -3.63
C THR A 15 1.60 12.79 -2.90
N LEU A 16 1.31 11.49 -2.98
CA LEU A 16 0.18 10.92 -2.24
C LEU A 16 0.35 11.11 -0.74
N ALA A 17 1.55 10.85 -0.22
CA ALA A 17 1.84 11.04 1.21
C ALA A 17 1.62 12.49 1.63
N GLU A 18 2.09 13.44 0.83
CA GLU A 18 1.92 14.86 1.10
C GLU A 18 0.44 15.25 1.12
N ARG A 19 -0.32 14.79 0.14
CA ARG A 19 -1.77 15.07 0.07
C ARG A 19 -2.53 14.49 1.26
N LEU A 20 -2.14 13.29 1.71
CA LEU A 20 -2.74 12.71 2.90
C LEU A 20 -2.40 13.53 4.14
N SER A 21 -1.17 14.02 4.24
CA SER A 21 -0.73 14.86 5.36
C SER A 21 -1.55 16.14 5.45
N PHE A 22 -1.86 16.77 4.30
CA PHE A 22 -2.69 17.97 4.28
C PHE A 22 -4.11 17.70 4.79
N ARG A 23 -4.53 16.45 4.81
CA ARG A 23 -5.85 16.05 5.31
C ARG A 23 -5.79 15.48 6.73
N GLY A 24 -4.68 15.68 7.41
CA GLY A 24 -4.51 15.23 8.79
C GLY A 24 -4.21 13.74 8.95
N ILE A 25 -3.83 13.07 7.88
CA ILE A 25 -3.47 11.66 7.92
C ILE A 25 -1.96 11.53 7.91
N ASP A 26 -1.40 10.86 8.93
CA ASP A 26 0.05 10.66 9.02
C ASP A 26 0.47 9.58 8.03
N ALA A 27 1.21 9.97 7.01
CA ALA A 27 1.63 9.07 5.94
C ALA A 27 3.14 9.08 5.75
N LYS A 28 3.71 7.89 5.62
CA LYS A 28 5.10 7.69 5.25
C LYS A 28 5.14 6.90 3.95
N TRP A 29 6.25 6.96 3.24
CA TRP A 29 6.37 6.25 1.98
C TRP A 29 7.72 5.57 1.84
N ALA A 30 7.72 4.52 1.01
CA ALA A 30 8.92 3.78 0.65
C ALA A 30 8.84 3.43 -0.84
N VAL A 31 9.99 3.22 -1.48
CA VAL A 31 10.03 2.92 -2.91
C VAL A 31 10.35 1.46 -3.21
N CYS A 32 10.56 0.65 -2.19
CA CYS A 32 10.80 -0.79 -2.35
C CYS A 32 10.41 -1.52 -1.06
N ALA A 33 10.33 -2.85 -1.16
CA ALA A 33 9.96 -3.68 -0.02
C ALA A 33 10.96 -3.57 1.13
N ALA A 34 12.25 -3.53 0.83
CA ALA A 34 13.28 -3.44 1.87
C ALA A 34 13.13 -2.18 2.71
N ASP A 35 12.90 -1.04 2.07
CA ASP A 35 12.71 0.22 2.78
C ASP A 35 11.42 0.21 3.60
N ALA A 36 10.35 -0.38 3.06
CA ALA A 36 9.09 -0.51 3.77
C ALA A 36 9.25 -1.34 5.05
N LEU A 37 9.93 -2.47 4.96
CA LEU A 37 10.16 -3.32 6.12
C LEU A 37 11.02 -2.62 7.17
N LYS A 38 11.95 -1.79 6.74
CA LYS A 38 12.78 -1.01 7.63
C LYS A 38 11.97 0.01 8.42
N LEU A 39 11.05 0.70 7.76
CA LEU A 39 10.14 1.63 8.44
C LEU A 39 9.28 0.92 9.48
N LEU A 40 8.85 -0.29 9.19
CA LEU A 40 8.02 -1.07 10.10
C LEU A 40 8.77 -1.54 11.36
N GLU A 41 10.09 -1.56 11.32
CA GLU A 41 10.89 -1.88 12.52
C GLU A 41 10.82 -0.78 13.56
N SER A 42 10.69 0.48 13.13
CA SER A 42 10.75 1.64 14.02
C SER A 42 9.42 2.37 14.20
N GLU A 43 8.45 2.13 13.32
CA GLU A 43 7.17 2.85 13.34
C GLU A 43 6.01 1.87 13.17
N GLN A 44 4.85 2.27 13.70
CA GLN A 44 3.63 1.47 13.58
C GLN A 44 2.67 2.13 12.59
N PHE A 45 1.98 1.30 11.81
CA PHE A 45 1.01 1.76 10.82
C PHE A 45 -0.28 0.96 10.95
N ASP A 46 -1.38 1.61 10.59
CA ASP A 46 -2.70 0.97 10.58
C ASP A 46 -2.99 0.31 9.24
N ILE A 47 -2.53 0.94 8.15
CA ILE A 47 -2.77 0.49 6.79
C ILE A 47 -1.48 0.58 5.99
N ALA A 48 -1.26 -0.40 5.10
CA ALA A 48 -0.24 -0.33 4.07
C ALA A 48 -0.92 -0.28 2.71
N VAL A 49 -0.54 0.67 1.87
CA VAL A 49 -1.00 0.81 0.49
C VAL A 49 0.15 0.42 -0.41
N LEU A 50 0.02 -0.71 -1.08
CA LEU A 50 1.12 -1.35 -1.78
C LEU A 50 0.87 -1.44 -3.29
N ASP A 51 1.87 -1.07 -4.08
CA ASP A 51 1.84 -1.34 -5.51
C ASP A 51 2.00 -2.85 -5.71
N VAL A 52 1.16 -3.42 -6.57
CA VAL A 52 1.24 -4.85 -6.90
C VAL A 52 2.59 -5.19 -7.53
N LYS A 53 3.06 -4.35 -8.44
CA LYS A 53 4.31 -4.57 -9.18
C LYS A 53 5.46 -3.75 -8.61
N LEU A 54 6.07 -4.27 -7.55
CA LEU A 54 7.29 -3.70 -7.00
C LEU A 54 8.49 -4.49 -7.52
N PRO A 55 9.67 -3.85 -7.68
CA PRO A 55 10.87 -4.57 -8.10
C PRO A 55 11.33 -5.54 -7.01
N LYS A 56 11.90 -6.66 -7.42
CA LYS A 56 12.45 -7.73 -6.57
C LYS A 56 11.39 -8.45 -5.73
N VAL A 57 10.76 -7.77 -4.79
CA VAL A 57 9.70 -8.34 -3.95
C VAL A 57 8.40 -7.61 -4.29
N GLY A 58 7.46 -8.31 -4.88
CA GLY A 58 6.18 -7.73 -5.30
C GLY A 58 5.27 -7.41 -4.13
N GLY A 59 4.17 -6.69 -4.44
CA GLY A 59 3.25 -6.22 -3.41
C GLY A 59 2.60 -7.34 -2.60
N PHE A 60 2.23 -8.43 -3.23
CA PHE A 60 1.60 -9.55 -2.52
C PHE A 60 2.59 -10.26 -1.59
N GLU A 61 3.82 -10.43 -2.04
CA GLU A 61 4.86 -11.04 -1.20
C GLU A 61 5.20 -10.13 -0.03
N LEU A 62 5.27 -8.81 -0.26
CA LEU A 62 5.49 -7.84 0.79
C LEU A 62 4.36 -7.89 1.82
N LYS A 63 3.11 -7.99 1.37
CA LYS A 63 1.97 -8.14 2.27
C LYS A 63 2.16 -9.33 3.20
N LYS A 64 2.55 -10.48 2.65
CA LYS A 64 2.78 -11.68 3.45
C LYS A 64 3.85 -11.46 4.52
N LYS A 65 4.95 -10.83 4.15
CA LYS A 65 6.04 -10.53 5.09
C LYS A 65 5.60 -9.59 6.20
N ILE A 66 4.84 -8.57 5.86
CA ILE A 66 4.31 -7.62 6.84
C ILE A 66 3.31 -8.32 7.76
N GLN A 67 2.41 -9.09 7.19
CA GLN A 67 1.35 -9.75 7.93
C GLN A 67 1.88 -10.75 8.96
N GLU A 68 3.00 -11.40 8.68
CA GLU A 68 3.66 -12.29 9.63
C GLU A 68 4.09 -11.55 10.89
N LYS A 69 4.51 -10.31 10.75
CA LYS A 69 5.00 -9.48 11.88
C LYS A 69 3.91 -8.60 12.48
N LYS A 70 2.96 -8.18 11.65
CA LYS A 70 1.89 -7.23 12.02
C LYS A 70 0.56 -7.76 11.54
N PRO A 71 0.02 -8.81 12.17
CA PRO A 71 -1.20 -9.47 11.65
C PRO A 71 -2.45 -8.60 11.67
N GLU A 72 -2.44 -7.50 12.40
CA GLU A 72 -3.59 -6.59 12.49
C GLU A 72 -3.61 -5.50 11.43
N MET A 73 -2.51 -5.32 10.69
CA MET A 73 -2.47 -4.29 9.65
C MET A 73 -3.44 -4.62 8.52
N LYS A 74 -4.04 -3.57 7.97
CA LYS A 74 -4.91 -3.66 6.80
C LYS A 74 -4.13 -3.31 5.56
N PHE A 75 -4.62 -3.76 4.39
CA PHE A 75 -3.89 -3.60 3.13
C PHE A 75 -4.81 -3.13 2.02
N ILE A 76 -4.31 -2.20 1.22
CA ILE A 76 -4.93 -1.78 -0.04
C ILE A 76 -3.86 -1.93 -1.12
N PHE A 77 -4.23 -2.49 -2.27
CA PHE A 77 -3.31 -2.62 -3.40
C PHE A 77 -3.56 -1.56 -4.45
N MET A 78 -2.49 -1.06 -5.05
CA MET A 78 -2.56 -0.18 -6.21
C MET A 78 -2.14 -0.99 -7.43
N THR A 79 -2.95 -0.94 -8.49
CA THR A 79 -2.67 -1.66 -9.72
C THR A 79 -2.53 -0.67 -10.88
N GLY A 80 -1.49 -0.82 -11.68
CA GLY A 80 -1.35 -0.03 -12.90
C GLY A 80 -2.16 -0.64 -14.03
N HIS A 81 -2.26 0.08 -15.15
CA HIS A 81 -2.92 -0.42 -16.33
C HIS A 81 -2.23 -1.71 -16.79
N GLY A 82 -2.99 -2.78 -16.96
CA GLY A 82 -2.46 -4.08 -17.36
C GLY A 82 -2.05 -4.98 -16.21
N SER A 83 -2.20 -4.53 -14.95
CA SER A 83 -1.86 -5.38 -13.79
C SER A 83 -3.09 -5.92 -13.04
N GLU A 84 -4.30 -5.68 -13.55
CA GLU A 84 -5.52 -6.20 -12.94
C GLU A 84 -5.56 -7.72 -12.90
N ASP A 85 -5.05 -8.38 -13.95
CA ASP A 85 -5.00 -9.84 -13.98
C ASP A 85 -4.05 -10.38 -12.92
N ASP A 86 -2.92 -9.72 -12.71
CA ASP A 86 -1.97 -10.08 -11.66
C ASP A 86 -2.63 -9.92 -10.29
N PHE A 87 -3.39 -8.85 -10.12
CA PHE A 87 -4.12 -8.63 -8.86
C PHE A 87 -5.13 -9.74 -8.62
N LYS A 88 -5.93 -10.10 -9.63
CA LYS A 88 -6.94 -11.16 -9.49
C LYS A 88 -6.32 -12.49 -9.09
N ALA A 89 -5.21 -12.86 -9.74
CA ALA A 89 -4.51 -14.09 -9.40
C ALA A 89 -3.92 -14.05 -7.98
N GLY A 90 -3.28 -12.93 -7.63
CA GLY A 90 -2.67 -12.75 -6.32
C GLY A 90 -3.71 -12.66 -5.20
N SER A 91 -4.82 -11.96 -5.42
CA SER A 91 -5.85 -11.81 -4.40
C SER A 91 -6.55 -13.12 -4.08
N ALA A 92 -6.67 -14.02 -5.07
CA ALA A 92 -7.21 -15.35 -4.84
C ALA A 92 -6.34 -16.15 -3.86
N GLN A 93 -5.01 -15.95 -3.91
CA GLN A 93 -4.07 -16.62 -3.02
C GLN A 93 -3.96 -15.98 -1.64
N THR A 94 -4.08 -14.66 -1.58
CA THR A 94 -3.82 -13.90 -0.35
C THR A 94 -5.06 -13.39 0.36
N GLY A 95 -6.24 -13.50 -0.27
CA GLY A 95 -7.48 -12.99 0.29
C GLY A 95 -7.59 -11.48 0.31
N ALA A 96 -6.86 -10.79 -0.56
CA ALA A 96 -6.90 -9.32 -0.63
C ALA A 96 -8.19 -8.86 -1.32
N ASP A 97 -8.96 -8.03 -0.64
CA ASP A 97 -10.27 -7.59 -1.13
C ASP A 97 -10.28 -6.17 -1.69
N TYR A 98 -9.30 -5.35 -1.33
CA TYR A 98 -9.31 -3.92 -1.67
C TYR A 98 -8.19 -3.57 -2.62
N TYR A 99 -8.55 -2.92 -3.73
CA TYR A 99 -7.56 -2.39 -4.66
C TYR A 99 -8.06 -1.11 -5.33
N LEU A 100 -7.11 -0.32 -5.81
CA LEU A 100 -7.38 0.90 -6.57
C LEU A 100 -6.55 0.87 -7.84
N VAL A 101 -7.15 1.26 -8.96
CA VAL A 101 -6.46 1.31 -10.25
C VAL A 101 -5.81 2.69 -10.42
N LYS A 102 -4.55 2.71 -10.83
CA LYS A 102 -3.85 3.96 -11.12
C LYS A 102 -4.40 4.62 -12.38
N PRO A 103 -4.46 5.95 -12.42
CA PRO A 103 -3.99 6.90 -11.41
C PRO A 103 -4.93 6.94 -10.20
N VAL A 104 -4.34 6.88 -9.01
CA VAL A 104 -5.12 6.84 -7.77
C VAL A 104 -5.54 8.24 -7.36
N LYS A 105 -6.84 8.44 -7.20
CA LYS A 105 -7.39 9.71 -6.72
C LYS A 105 -7.36 9.71 -5.20
N ILE A 106 -6.97 10.84 -4.61
CA ILE A 106 -6.82 10.93 -3.17
C ILE A 106 -8.15 10.67 -2.44
N GLU A 107 -9.25 11.15 -2.98
CA GLU A 107 -10.57 10.95 -2.39
C GLU A 107 -10.95 9.45 -2.38
N ALA A 108 -10.66 8.75 -3.46
CA ALA A 108 -10.94 7.31 -3.56
C ALA A 108 -10.09 6.51 -2.57
N LEU A 109 -8.82 6.90 -2.40
CA LEU A 109 -7.93 6.26 -1.45
C LEU A 109 -8.44 6.44 -0.01
N ILE A 110 -8.79 7.66 0.35
CA ILE A 110 -9.29 7.94 1.70
C ILE A 110 -10.58 7.19 1.98
N GLU A 111 -11.48 7.12 1.00
CA GLU A 111 -12.74 6.40 1.14
C GLU A 111 -12.49 4.91 1.40
N LYS A 112 -11.57 4.29 0.63
CA LYS A 112 -11.22 2.90 0.85
C LYS A 112 -10.59 2.67 2.23
N MET A 113 -9.73 3.57 2.66
CA MET A 113 -9.12 3.46 3.98
C MET A 113 -10.18 3.47 5.10
N LYS A 114 -11.19 4.33 4.96
CA LYS A 114 -12.28 4.41 5.92
C LYS A 114 -13.14 3.14 5.93
N GLU A 115 -13.32 2.53 4.76
CA GLU A 115 -14.13 1.30 4.66
C GLU A 115 -13.49 0.12 5.40
N ILE A 116 -12.17 0.03 5.39
CA ILE A 116 -11.47 -1.15 5.95
C ILE A 116 -11.02 -0.95 7.39
N LEU A 117 -11.06 0.25 7.90
CA LEU A 117 -10.80 0.54 9.30
C LEU A 117 -12.14 0.64 10.05
#